data_84a9d81ca019a0db6b63cf37e97cc7c7
#
_entry.id   84a9d81ca019a0db6b63cf37e97cc7c7
#
_cell.length_a   1.000
_cell.length_b   1.000
_cell.length_c   1.000
_cell.angle_alpha   90.00
_cell.angle_beta   90.00
_cell.angle_gamma   90.00
#
_symmetry.space_group_name_H-M   'P 1'
#
loop_
_entity.id
_entity.type
_entity.pdbx_description
1 polymer ?
#
loop_
_entity_poly.entity_id
_entity_poly.type
_entity_poly.pdbx_seq_one_letter_code
_entity_poly.pdbx_strand_id
1 'polypeptide(L)'
;MSLKIIRRSLQNWGWGYGSPGDGPFPAIMLLHGSEGSRSGMIYRTAAILAAHGFLAMAFPYSNGSNAGDIIEVPLDRTAEALSDLRAHSLVGNRVGLYGISRGAEHALLLATLMARDGVAGLPDAIAVHTPPDVICGAYNSRIWRDSGDPGWRPWDPADRAWTWRGSSDELLPTTPIEIERFDGPLFLSHGTRDATWSVEMTRRLWDRLKRHGRTPEVHLFEGEGHGVNSEVENQHNELLIDFFARHLGVEKSSDSTN
;
A
#
# COMPACT_ATOMS: atom_id res chain seq x y z
N MET A 1 5.00 14.13 26.57
CA MET A 1 4.48 15.03 25.52
C MET A 1 3.24 14.42 24.90
N SER A 2 2.13 15.13 24.74
CA SER A 2 0.92 14.58 24.09
C SER A 2 1.09 14.69 22.58
N LEU A 3 1.11 13.56 21.87
CA LEU A 3 1.10 13.53 20.42
C LEU A 3 -0.28 14.03 19.94
N LYS A 4 -0.30 15.07 19.13
CA LYS A 4 -1.53 15.61 18.53
C LYS A 4 -1.56 15.23 17.06
N ILE A 5 -2.68 14.63 16.62
CA ILE A 5 -2.96 14.31 15.23
C ILE A 5 -4.17 15.14 14.81
N ILE A 6 -4.08 15.81 13.67
CA ILE A 6 -5.15 16.64 13.13
C ILE A 6 -5.64 16.06 11.80
N ARG A 7 -6.95 16.16 11.57
CA ARG A 7 -7.52 15.89 10.26
C ARG A 7 -7.28 17.08 9.35
N ARG A 8 -6.80 16.80 8.13
CA ARG A 8 -6.50 17.78 7.10
C ARG A 8 -7.39 17.52 5.88
N SER A 9 -8.03 18.56 5.36
CA SER A 9 -8.76 18.45 4.10
C SER A 9 -7.79 18.25 2.93
N LEU A 10 -8.08 17.28 2.08
CA LEU A 10 -7.32 16.99 0.85
C LEU A 10 -8.22 17.19 -0.38
N GLN A 11 -9.06 18.20 -0.32
CA GLN A 11 -9.97 18.60 -1.41
C GLN A 11 -10.86 17.44 -1.91
N ASN A 12 -10.75 17.08 -3.19
CA ASN A 12 -11.58 16.06 -3.85
C ASN A 12 -11.42 14.65 -3.28
N TRP A 13 -10.34 14.40 -2.55
CA TRP A 13 -9.98 13.07 -2.04
C TRP A 13 -10.31 12.88 -0.55
N GLY A 14 -11.05 13.81 0.02
CA GLY A 14 -11.48 13.72 1.43
C GLY A 14 -10.44 14.32 2.38
N TRP A 15 -9.85 13.53 3.24
CA TRP A 15 -8.95 14.01 4.29
C TRP A 15 -7.82 13.04 4.59
N GLY A 16 -6.73 13.61 5.10
CA GLY A 16 -5.61 12.89 5.69
C GLY A 16 -5.44 13.22 7.16
N TYR A 17 -4.52 12.54 7.80
CA TYR A 17 -4.03 12.82 9.14
C TYR A 17 -2.64 13.43 9.05
N GLY A 18 -2.36 14.42 9.89
CA GLY A 18 -1.05 15.06 9.96
C GLY A 18 -0.74 15.59 11.35
N SER A 19 0.50 15.92 11.59
CA SER A 19 0.91 16.65 12.79
C SER A 19 0.39 18.09 12.78
N PRO A 20 0.31 18.78 13.94
CA PRO A 20 0.12 20.22 14.00
C PRO A 20 1.20 20.97 13.20
N GLY A 21 0.84 22.14 12.68
CA GLY A 21 1.74 22.99 11.86
C GLY A 21 1.20 23.20 10.45
N ASP A 22 1.83 24.04 9.69
CA ASP A 22 1.35 24.45 8.37
C ASP A 22 2.00 23.68 7.21
N GLY A 23 2.89 22.72 7.55
CA GLY A 23 3.63 21.96 6.55
C GLY A 23 4.73 22.78 5.87
N PRO A 24 5.18 22.42 4.65
CA PRO A 24 4.77 21.20 3.95
C PRO A 24 5.28 19.92 4.62
N PHE A 25 4.50 18.87 4.55
CA PHE A 25 4.84 17.55 5.10
C PHE A 25 5.19 16.57 3.97
N PRO A 26 6.12 15.63 4.17
CA PRO A 26 6.17 14.45 3.30
C PRO A 26 4.87 13.67 3.47
N ALA A 27 4.31 13.19 2.37
CA ALA A 27 3.01 12.54 2.39
C ALA A 27 3.11 11.03 2.12
N ILE A 28 2.15 10.28 2.65
CA ILE A 28 2.00 8.84 2.38
C ILE A 28 0.54 8.58 2.03
N MET A 29 0.31 8.00 0.85
CA MET A 29 -0.99 7.45 0.49
C MET A 29 -1.04 5.98 0.92
N LEU A 30 -2.12 5.58 1.57
CA LEU A 30 -2.31 4.24 2.09
C LEU A 30 -3.48 3.55 1.38
N LEU A 31 -3.24 2.34 0.90
CA LEU A 31 -4.18 1.51 0.16
C LEU A 31 -4.61 0.30 1.02
N HIS A 32 -5.92 0.19 1.25
CA HIS A 32 -6.52 -0.89 2.04
C HIS A 32 -6.47 -2.25 1.31
N GLY A 33 -6.64 -3.35 2.05
CA GLY A 33 -6.85 -4.69 1.49
C GLY A 33 -8.30 -4.95 1.08
N SER A 34 -8.67 -6.23 0.96
CA SER A 34 -10.04 -6.64 0.67
C SER A 34 -11.04 -6.38 1.81
N GLU A 35 -10.55 -6.05 3.02
CA GLU A 35 -11.38 -5.58 4.12
C GLU A 35 -12.09 -4.24 3.83
N GLY A 36 -11.61 -3.52 2.83
CA GLY A 36 -12.17 -2.27 2.35
C GLY A 36 -11.78 -1.04 3.17
N SER A 37 -12.08 0.12 2.63
CA SER A 37 -11.71 1.42 3.20
C SER A 37 -12.37 1.75 4.56
N ARG A 38 -13.37 0.97 4.98
CA ARG A 38 -14.11 1.19 6.25
C ARG A 38 -13.60 0.35 7.41
N SER A 39 -12.63 -0.54 7.20
CA SER A 39 -12.17 -1.50 8.23
C SER A 39 -11.47 -0.86 9.43
N GLY A 40 -11.03 0.36 9.33
CA GLY A 40 -10.29 1.05 10.39
C GLY A 40 -8.79 0.73 10.44
N MET A 41 -8.31 -0.39 9.89
CA MET A 41 -6.89 -0.75 9.91
C MET A 41 -6.03 0.30 9.23
N ILE A 42 -6.38 0.66 8.01
CA ILE A 42 -5.63 1.64 7.24
C ILE A 42 -5.64 3.04 7.89
N TYR A 43 -6.74 3.40 8.56
CA TYR A 43 -6.82 4.66 9.31
C TYR A 43 -5.94 4.66 10.55
N ARG A 44 -5.80 3.52 11.24
CA ARG A 44 -4.89 3.38 12.37
C ARG A 44 -3.44 3.56 11.92
N THR A 45 -3.03 2.89 10.86
CA THR A 45 -1.69 3.06 10.28
C THR A 45 -1.45 4.51 9.83
N ALA A 46 -2.44 5.15 9.20
CA ALA A 46 -2.37 6.56 8.82
C ALA A 46 -2.18 7.48 10.04
N ALA A 47 -2.89 7.21 11.14
CA ALA A 47 -2.74 7.99 12.37
C ALA A 47 -1.35 7.80 13.02
N ILE A 48 -0.81 6.57 13.00
CA ILE A 48 0.55 6.28 13.48
C ILE A 48 1.57 7.05 12.65
N LEU A 49 1.52 6.98 11.33
CA LEU A 49 2.44 7.73 10.46
C LEU A 49 2.31 9.24 10.66
N ALA A 50 1.09 9.74 10.82
CA ALA A 50 0.85 11.16 11.10
C ALA A 50 1.48 11.62 12.42
N ALA A 51 1.51 10.76 13.46
CA ALA A 51 2.18 11.04 14.71
C ALA A 51 3.70 11.18 14.58
N HIS A 52 4.26 10.68 13.47
CA HIS A 52 5.70 10.71 13.16
C HIS A 52 6.07 11.72 12.06
N GLY A 53 5.23 12.72 11.83
CA GLY A 53 5.55 13.85 10.97
C GLY A 53 5.14 13.73 9.51
N PHE A 54 4.39 12.70 9.14
CA PHE A 54 3.86 12.54 7.78
C PHE A 54 2.46 13.14 7.64
N LEU A 55 2.10 13.52 6.43
CA LEU A 55 0.70 13.67 6.03
C LEU A 55 0.22 12.33 5.45
N ALA A 56 -0.60 11.60 6.19
CA ALA A 56 -1.01 10.25 5.83
C ALA A 56 -2.47 10.23 5.35
N MET A 57 -2.71 9.75 4.13
CA MET A 57 -4.01 9.70 3.48
C MET A 57 -4.45 8.25 3.28
N ALA A 58 -5.46 7.80 4.00
CA ALA A 58 -6.13 6.53 3.72
C ALA A 58 -7.02 6.69 2.48
N PHE A 59 -6.62 6.11 1.35
CA PHE A 59 -7.29 6.31 0.07
C PHE A 59 -8.30 5.20 -0.23
N PRO A 60 -9.60 5.52 -0.41
CA PRO A 60 -10.63 4.55 -0.73
C PRO A 60 -10.67 4.28 -2.23
N TYR A 61 -9.80 3.42 -2.74
CA TYR A 61 -9.69 3.13 -4.17
C TYR A 61 -10.81 2.25 -4.71
N SER A 62 -11.43 1.39 -3.89
CA SER A 62 -12.53 0.52 -4.32
C SER A 62 -13.86 1.27 -4.34
N ASN A 63 -14.63 1.13 -5.41
CA ASN A 63 -15.87 1.89 -5.64
C ASN A 63 -17.15 1.10 -5.35
N GLY A 64 -17.07 -0.10 -4.81
CA GLY A 64 -18.23 -0.96 -4.58
C GLY A 64 -19.22 -0.37 -3.56
N SER A 65 -20.51 -0.64 -3.74
CA SER A 65 -21.54 -0.46 -2.69
C SER A 65 -21.18 -1.26 -1.43
N ASN A 66 -20.38 -2.33 -1.59
CA ASN A 66 -19.72 -3.08 -0.54
C ASN A 66 -18.25 -2.62 -0.50
N ALA A 67 -17.84 -2.07 0.61
CA ALA A 67 -16.56 -1.39 0.78
C ALA A 67 -15.30 -2.23 0.50
N GLY A 68 -15.44 -3.52 0.20
CA GLY A 68 -14.34 -4.43 -0.07
C GLY A 68 -14.26 -5.00 -1.49
N ASP A 69 -15.29 -4.83 -2.32
CA ASP A 69 -15.29 -5.41 -3.66
C ASP A 69 -14.19 -4.78 -4.54
N ILE A 70 -13.42 -5.63 -5.22
CA ILE A 70 -12.33 -5.24 -6.10
C ILE A 70 -12.59 -5.90 -7.45
N ILE A 71 -13.39 -5.23 -8.27
CA ILE A 71 -13.86 -5.67 -9.58
C ILE A 71 -13.69 -4.49 -10.53
N GLU A 72 -12.85 -4.63 -11.54
CA GLU A 72 -12.55 -3.61 -12.56
C GLU A 72 -12.26 -2.22 -11.97
N VAL A 73 -11.51 -2.19 -10.86
CA VAL A 73 -11.15 -0.94 -10.19
C VAL A 73 -10.12 -0.18 -11.03
N PRO A 74 -10.38 1.09 -11.39
CA PRO A 74 -9.46 1.86 -12.21
C PRO A 74 -8.23 2.32 -11.41
N LEU A 75 -7.06 1.83 -11.80
CA LEU A 75 -5.76 2.26 -11.27
C LEU A 75 -5.46 3.72 -11.58
N ASP A 76 -5.99 4.22 -12.70
CA ASP A 76 -5.89 5.64 -13.13
C ASP A 76 -6.35 6.61 -12.03
N ARG A 77 -7.43 6.26 -11.33
CA ARG A 77 -7.93 7.08 -10.22
C ARG A 77 -6.91 7.26 -9.09
N THR A 78 -6.12 6.24 -8.82
CA THR A 78 -5.07 6.34 -7.80
C THR A 78 -3.88 7.14 -8.33
N ALA A 79 -3.54 7.02 -9.61
CA ALA A 79 -2.52 7.86 -10.25
C ALA A 79 -2.91 9.35 -10.19
N GLU A 80 -4.18 9.68 -10.50
CA GLU A 80 -4.71 11.04 -10.37
C GLU A 80 -4.63 11.54 -8.92
N ALA A 81 -5.08 10.73 -7.96
CA ALA A 81 -5.03 11.09 -6.54
C ALA A 81 -3.60 11.30 -6.03
N LEU A 82 -2.61 10.52 -6.50
CA LEU A 82 -1.19 10.72 -6.20
C LEU A 82 -0.69 12.05 -6.77
N SER A 83 -1.08 12.38 -8.00
CA SER A 83 -0.74 13.66 -8.64
C SER A 83 -1.31 14.84 -7.86
N ASP A 84 -2.58 14.79 -7.51
CA ASP A 84 -3.27 15.84 -6.74
C ASP A 84 -2.69 15.98 -5.33
N LEU A 85 -2.38 14.84 -4.68
CA LEU A 85 -1.75 14.84 -3.36
C LEU A 85 -0.37 15.53 -3.43
N ARG A 86 0.42 15.22 -4.46
CA ARG A 86 1.73 15.84 -4.68
C ARG A 86 1.63 17.36 -4.94
N ALA A 87 0.58 17.80 -5.60
CA ALA A 87 0.33 19.22 -5.88
C ALA A 87 -0.29 19.99 -4.71
N HIS A 88 -0.70 19.30 -3.65
CA HIS A 88 -1.39 19.92 -2.52
C HIS A 88 -0.43 20.79 -1.67
N SER A 89 -0.87 21.99 -1.25
CA SER A 89 -0.04 22.97 -0.53
C SER A 89 0.53 22.47 0.80
N LEU A 90 -0.10 21.50 1.44
CA LEU A 90 0.40 20.86 2.67
C LEU A 90 1.44 19.77 2.40
N VAL A 91 1.67 19.41 1.15
CA VAL A 91 2.57 18.31 0.77
C VAL A 91 3.89 18.87 0.26
N GLY A 92 4.98 18.32 0.76
CA GLY A 92 6.33 18.62 0.30
C GLY A 92 6.69 17.86 -0.97
N ASN A 93 7.99 17.79 -1.23
CA ASN A 93 8.51 17.22 -2.49
C ASN A 93 8.40 15.68 -2.60
N ARG A 94 8.03 14.99 -1.51
CA ARG A 94 8.10 13.54 -1.41
C ARG A 94 6.75 12.93 -1.06
N VAL A 95 6.36 11.92 -1.83
CA VAL A 95 5.12 11.16 -1.62
C VAL A 95 5.42 9.67 -1.65
N GLY A 96 5.15 9.00 -0.53
CA GLY A 96 5.23 7.53 -0.42
C GLY A 96 3.90 6.86 -0.71
N LEU A 97 3.96 5.57 -1.01
CA LEU A 97 2.79 4.71 -1.19
C LEU A 97 2.91 3.49 -0.28
N TYR A 98 1.88 3.23 0.51
CA TYR A 98 1.78 2.03 1.34
C TYR A 98 0.57 1.20 0.95
N GLY A 99 0.73 -0.11 0.85
CA GLY A 99 -0.37 -1.01 0.57
C GLY A 99 -0.32 -2.29 1.40
N ILE A 100 -1.49 -2.81 1.77
CA ILE A 100 -1.62 -4.11 2.45
C ILE A 100 -2.48 -5.04 1.61
N SER A 101 -2.07 -6.34 1.47
CA SER A 101 -2.87 -7.35 0.78
C SER A 101 -3.26 -6.88 -0.64
N ARG A 102 -4.53 -6.78 -0.96
CA ARG A 102 -5.00 -6.23 -2.25
C ARG A 102 -4.51 -4.81 -2.52
N GLY A 103 -4.35 -3.99 -1.47
CA GLY A 103 -3.71 -2.68 -1.59
C GLY A 103 -2.22 -2.77 -1.91
N ALA A 104 -1.53 -3.83 -1.46
CA ALA A 104 -0.15 -4.09 -1.84
C ALA A 104 -0.03 -4.45 -3.33
N GLU A 105 -0.93 -5.31 -3.84
CA GLU A 105 -1.04 -5.59 -5.27
C GLU A 105 -1.27 -4.31 -6.07
N HIS A 106 -2.25 -3.50 -5.65
CA HIS A 106 -2.57 -2.23 -6.27
C HIS A 106 -1.34 -1.29 -6.34
N ALA A 107 -0.62 -1.14 -5.22
CA ALA A 107 0.56 -0.27 -5.15
C ALA A 107 1.67 -0.71 -6.12
N LEU A 108 1.98 -2.01 -6.14
CA LEU A 108 3.01 -2.57 -7.01
C LEU A 108 2.61 -2.51 -8.48
N LEU A 109 1.36 -2.87 -8.79
CA LEU A 109 0.85 -2.86 -10.15
C LEU A 109 0.78 -1.44 -10.73
N LEU A 110 0.25 -0.49 -9.95
CA LEU A 110 0.18 0.92 -10.31
C LEU A 110 1.57 1.47 -10.66
N ALA A 111 2.55 1.27 -9.78
CA ALA A 111 3.91 1.75 -10.00
C ALA A 111 4.56 1.11 -11.24
N THR A 112 4.32 -0.20 -11.46
CA THR A 112 4.76 -0.93 -12.65
C THR A 112 4.20 -0.29 -13.93
N LEU A 113 2.89 -0.04 -13.96
CA LEU A 113 2.20 0.50 -15.14
C LEU A 113 2.57 1.97 -15.39
N MET A 114 2.63 2.78 -14.34
CA MET A 114 3.09 4.17 -14.44
C MET A 114 4.52 4.24 -14.99
N ALA A 115 5.45 3.41 -14.50
CA ALA A 115 6.83 3.36 -14.97
C ALA A 115 6.91 2.87 -16.42
N ARG A 116 6.18 1.81 -16.77
CA ARG A 116 6.12 1.26 -18.13
C ARG A 116 5.66 2.30 -19.15
N ASP A 117 4.63 3.06 -18.79
CA ASP A 117 3.95 3.97 -19.70
C ASP A 117 4.46 5.43 -19.61
N GLY A 118 5.52 5.66 -18.81
CA GLY A 118 6.12 7.00 -18.64
C GLY A 118 5.19 8.01 -17.99
N VAL A 119 4.26 7.56 -17.11
CA VAL A 119 3.34 8.44 -16.39
C VAL A 119 4.10 9.15 -15.27
N ALA A 120 4.00 10.48 -15.26
CA ALA A 120 4.64 11.30 -14.24
C ALA A 120 4.00 11.11 -12.85
N GLY A 121 4.75 11.45 -11.79
CA GLY A 121 4.21 11.45 -10.43
C GLY A 121 4.30 10.09 -9.73
N LEU A 122 5.19 9.19 -10.18
CA LEU A 122 5.53 7.97 -9.43
C LEU A 122 5.78 8.28 -7.95
N PRO A 123 5.41 7.38 -7.02
CA PRO A 123 5.77 7.54 -5.62
C PRO A 123 7.30 7.55 -5.44
N ASP A 124 7.79 8.28 -4.43
CA ASP A 124 9.23 8.35 -4.14
C ASP A 124 9.73 7.12 -3.36
N ALA A 125 8.84 6.40 -2.70
CA ALA A 125 9.11 5.15 -2.00
C ALA A 125 7.82 4.33 -1.89
N ILE A 126 7.92 3.01 -1.95
CA ILE A 126 6.78 2.09 -1.81
C ILE A 126 7.05 1.08 -0.71
N ALA A 127 6.10 0.94 0.22
CA ALA A 127 6.09 -0.12 1.20
C ALA A 127 4.86 -1.00 1.02
N VAL A 128 5.02 -2.31 1.11
CA VAL A 128 3.91 -3.25 0.99
C VAL A 128 3.98 -4.35 2.06
N HIS A 129 2.80 -4.68 2.58
CA HIS A 129 2.62 -5.80 3.51
C HIS A 129 1.81 -6.90 2.84
N THR A 130 2.29 -8.15 2.93
CA THR A 130 1.70 -9.34 2.30
C THR A 130 1.42 -9.15 0.80
N PRO A 131 2.43 -8.74 -0.02
CA PRO A 131 2.23 -8.54 -1.45
C PRO A 131 2.14 -9.85 -2.22
N PRO A 132 1.32 -9.92 -3.29
CA PRO A 132 1.43 -10.95 -4.31
C PRO A 132 2.55 -10.60 -5.30
N ASP A 133 3.05 -11.60 -6.03
CA ASP A 133 4.00 -11.43 -7.15
C ASP A 133 3.32 -11.42 -8.52
N VAL A 134 2.01 -11.65 -8.54
CA VAL A 134 1.19 -11.71 -9.75
C VAL A 134 -0.09 -10.89 -9.58
N ILE A 135 -0.71 -10.54 -10.69
CA ILE A 135 -2.05 -9.96 -10.71
C ILE A 135 -3.05 -11.02 -10.25
N CYS A 136 -3.88 -10.70 -9.28
CA CYS A 136 -4.94 -11.56 -8.80
C CYS A 136 -6.26 -11.24 -9.52
N GLY A 137 -7.16 -12.21 -9.60
CA GLY A 137 -8.52 -12.02 -10.09
C GLY A 137 -9.36 -11.12 -9.16
N ALA A 138 -10.58 -10.85 -9.56
CA ALA A 138 -11.49 -10.01 -8.80
C ALA A 138 -11.78 -10.58 -7.39
N TYR A 139 -11.99 -9.68 -6.44
CA TYR A 139 -12.53 -10.01 -5.14
C TYR A 139 -13.97 -9.49 -5.05
N ASN A 140 -14.90 -10.41 -4.78
CA ASN A 140 -16.31 -10.13 -4.59
C ASN A 140 -16.74 -10.63 -3.20
N SER A 141 -17.04 -9.70 -2.30
CA SER A 141 -17.40 -10.01 -0.92
C SER A 141 -18.66 -10.87 -0.77
N ARG A 142 -19.54 -10.91 -1.79
CA ARG A 142 -20.75 -11.73 -1.78
C ARG A 142 -20.50 -13.20 -1.99
N ILE A 143 -19.40 -13.56 -2.69
CA ILE A 143 -18.99 -14.94 -2.92
C ILE A 143 -17.85 -15.36 -2.01
N TRP A 144 -17.39 -14.48 -1.16
CA TRP A 144 -16.39 -14.78 -0.15
C TRP A 144 -16.89 -15.87 0.79
N ARG A 145 -16.02 -16.81 1.08
CA ARG A 145 -16.26 -17.90 2.00
C ARG A 145 -15.12 -18.02 2.98
N ASP A 146 -15.40 -18.59 4.15
CA ASP A 146 -14.36 -18.88 5.12
C ASP A 146 -13.30 -19.82 4.55
N SER A 147 -12.06 -19.68 4.97
CA SER A 147 -10.94 -20.48 4.46
C SER A 147 -11.09 -21.99 4.73
N GLY A 148 -11.97 -22.39 5.65
CA GLY A 148 -12.33 -23.80 5.88
C GLY A 148 -13.36 -24.36 4.91
N ASP A 149 -14.02 -23.54 4.10
CA ASP A 149 -14.98 -24.00 3.07
C ASP A 149 -14.21 -24.61 1.89
N PRO A 150 -14.57 -25.83 1.43
CA PRO A 150 -13.94 -26.46 0.26
C PRO A 150 -14.03 -25.63 -1.02
N GLY A 151 -15.01 -24.73 -1.12
CA GLY A 151 -15.16 -23.78 -2.22
C GLY A 151 -14.42 -22.47 -2.06
N TRP A 152 -13.66 -22.28 -0.98
CA TRP A 152 -12.98 -21.02 -0.71
C TRP A 152 -11.97 -20.67 -1.81
N ARG A 153 -12.03 -19.41 -2.21
CA ARG A 153 -11.08 -18.80 -3.14
C ARG A 153 -10.78 -17.38 -2.66
N PRO A 154 -9.51 -16.99 -2.57
CA PRO A 154 -9.13 -15.62 -2.18
C PRO A 154 -9.44 -14.57 -3.27
N TRP A 155 -9.70 -15.02 -4.48
CA TRP A 155 -10.07 -14.19 -5.65
C TRP A 155 -10.80 -15.04 -6.71
N ASP A 156 -11.54 -14.36 -7.59
CA ASP A 156 -12.16 -14.98 -8.75
C ASP A 156 -11.21 -14.85 -9.97
N PRO A 157 -10.65 -15.94 -10.49
CA PRO A 157 -9.74 -15.87 -11.64
C PRO A 157 -10.46 -15.58 -12.98
N ALA A 158 -11.79 -15.70 -13.03
CA ALA A 158 -12.57 -15.41 -14.24
C ALA A 158 -12.78 -13.90 -14.44
N ASP A 159 -12.83 -13.14 -13.36
CA ASP A 159 -13.08 -11.71 -13.41
C ASP A 159 -11.79 -10.89 -13.24
N ARG A 160 -11.80 -9.66 -13.74
CA ARG A 160 -10.70 -8.71 -13.64
C ARG A 160 -10.84 -7.84 -12.39
N ALA A 161 -9.77 -7.74 -11.61
CA ALA A 161 -9.73 -6.87 -10.44
C ALA A 161 -9.50 -5.40 -10.82
N TRP A 162 -8.69 -5.17 -11.85
CA TRP A 162 -8.12 -3.87 -12.17
C TRP A 162 -8.35 -3.48 -13.62
N THR A 163 -8.44 -2.17 -13.85
CA THR A 163 -8.33 -1.58 -15.17
C THR A 163 -7.20 -0.53 -15.19
N TRP A 164 -6.60 -0.33 -16.36
CA TRP A 164 -5.63 0.70 -16.63
C TRP A 164 -5.94 1.35 -17.98
N ARG A 165 -6.07 2.68 -18.01
CA ARG A 165 -6.47 3.44 -19.20
C ARG A 165 -7.78 2.93 -19.80
N GLY A 166 -8.70 2.54 -18.93
CA GLY A 166 -10.02 2.07 -19.31
C GLY A 166 -10.07 0.62 -19.83
N SER A 167 -8.97 -0.13 -19.82
CA SER A 167 -8.94 -1.54 -20.23
C SER A 167 -8.42 -2.47 -19.14
N SER A 168 -8.93 -3.71 -19.11
CA SER A 168 -8.44 -4.81 -18.29
C SER A 168 -7.72 -5.89 -19.10
N ASP A 169 -7.58 -5.72 -20.43
CA ASP A 169 -7.12 -6.77 -21.35
C ASP A 169 -5.72 -7.29 -21.03
N GLU A 170 -4.82 -6.43 -20.59
CA GLU A 170 -3.45 -6.77 -20.22
C GLU A 170 -3.30 -7.20 -18.74
N LEU A 171 -4.37 -7.02 -17.93
CA LEU A 171 -4.34 -7.26 -16.48
C LEU A 171 -4.93 -8.63 -16.13
N LEU A 172 -4.41 -9.65 -16.80
CA LEU A 172 -4.88 -11.02 -16.62
C LEU A 172 -4.39 -11.59 -15.28
N PRO A 173 -5.24 -12.30 -14.53
CA PRO A 173 -4.82 -13.05 -13.35
C PRO A 173 -3.62 -13.95 -13.65
N THR A 174 -2.74 -14.09 -12.70
CA THR A 174 -1.45 -14.82 -12.77
C THR A 174 -0.35 -14.15 -13.63
N THR A 175 -0.63 -13.01 -14.26
CA THR A 175 0.43 -12.22 -14.91
C THR A 175 1.39 -11.67 -13.86
N PRO A 176 2.72 -11.86 -14.02
CA PRO A 176 3.70 -11.32 -13.08
C PRO A 176 3.66 -9.79 -12.99
N ILE A 177 3.76 -9.26 -11.77
CA ILE A 177 3.90 -7.82 -11.54
C ILE A 177 5.37 -7.45 -11.73
N GLU A 178 5.67 -6.62 -12.73
CA GLU A 178 7.04 -6.26 -13.14
C GLU A 178 7.56 -5.04 -12.35
N ILE A 179 7.53 -5.14 -11.01
CA ILE A 179 7.88 -4.03 -10.11
C ILE A 179 9.34 -3.59 -10.23
N GLU A 180 10.21 -4.38 -10.83
CA GLU A 180 11.58 -3.97 -11.18
C GLU A 180 11.65 -2.77 -12.13
N ARG A 181 10.56 -2.42 -12.81
CA ARG A 181 10.42 -1.18 -13.61
C ARG A 181 10.38 0.09 -12.75
N PHE A 182 10.03 -0.05 -11.48
CA PHE A 182 10.02 1.05 -10.53
C PHE A 182 11.42 1.21 -9.92
N ASP A 183 12.06 2.36 -10.11
CA ASP A 183 13.43 2.60 -9.67
C ASP A 183 13.58 3.06 -8.23
N GLY A 184 12.49 3.42 -7.56
CA GLY A 184 12.49 3.90 -6.17
C GLY A 184 12.74 2.79 -5.13
N PRO A 185 12.92 3.19 -3.86
CA PRO A 185 13.05 2.28 -2.73
C PRO A 185 11.79 1.43 -2.53
N LEU A 186 12.00 0.16 -2.19
CA LEU A 186 10.94 -0.81 -1.91
C LEU A 186 11.13 -1.45 -0.54
N PHE A 187 10.03 -1.54 0.22
CA PHE A 187 9.93 -2.28 1.46
C PHE A 187 8.89 -3.38 1.28
N LEU A 188 9.26 -4.62 1.56
CA LEU A 188 8.39 -5.80 1.46
C LEU A 188 8.31 -6.46 2.83
N SER A 189 7.11 -6.75 3.33
CA SER A 189 6.92 -7.50 4.57
C SER A 189 5.86 -8.59 4.43
N HIS A 190 6.03 -9.72 5.16
CA HIS A 190 5.12 -10.85 5.08
C HIS A 190 5.22 -11.76 6.31
N GLY A 191 4.10 -12.34 6.75
CA GLY A 191 4.07 -13.39 7.76
C GLY A 191 4.40 -14.76 7.14
N THR A 192 5.30 -15.55 7.78
CA THR A 192 5.76 -16.82 7.17
C THR A 192 4.72 -17.93 7.18
N ARG A 193 3.61 -17.78 7.94
CA ARG A 193 2.47 -18.72 7.99
C ARG A 193 1.20 -18.14 7.39
N ASP A 194 1.34 -17.18 6.47
CA ASP A 194 0.20 -16.62 5.77
C ASP A 194 -0.54 -17.72 4.96
N ALA A 195 -1.79 -17.99 5.36
CA ALA A 195 -2.66 -18.97 4.71
C ALA A 195 -3.53 -18.35 3.61
N THR A 196 -3.59 -17.03 3.52
CA THR A 196 -4.34 -16.30 2.48
C THR A 196 -3.50 -16.14 1.23
N TRP A 197 -2.31 -15.57 1.39
CA TRP A 197 -1.29 -15.46 0.35
C TRP A 197 0.02 -16.01 0.85
N SER A 198 0.54 -17.00 0.17
CA SER A 198 1.77 -17.65 0.58
C SER A 198 2.95 -16.67 0.60
N VAL A 199 3.77 -16.74 1.64
CA VAL A 199 5.05 -15.99 1.73
C VAL A 199 5.96 -16.24 0.53
N GLU A 200 5.77 -17.35 -0.19
CA GLU A 200 6.50 -17.64 -1.44
C GLU A 200 6.26 -16.60 -2.53
N MET A 201 5.12 -15.89 -2.52
CA MET A 201 4.88 -14.76 -3.42
C MET A 201 5.90 -13.64 -3.17
N THR A 202 6.10 -13.24 -1.91
CA THR A 202 7.14 -12.25 -1.57
C THR A 202 8.55 -12.75 -1.87
N ARG A 203 8.84 -14.04 -1.64
CA ARG A 203 10.16 -14.62 -1.98
C ARG A 203 10.43 -14.57 -3.48
N ARG A 204 9.45 -14.95 -4.32
CA ARG A 204 9.58 -14.85 -5.80
C ARG A 204 9.75 -13.40 -6.25
N LEU A 205 9.00 -12.46 -5.64
CA LEU A 205 9.11 -11.02 -5.91
C LEU A 205 10.52 -10.51 -5.55
N TRP A 206 11.03 -10.88 -4.38
CA TRP A 206 12.39 -10.54 -3.93
C TRP A 206 13.46 -11.12 -4.85
N ASP A 207 13.34 -12.39 -5.24
CA ASP A 207 14.28 -13.03 -6.17
C ASP A 207 14.23 -12.39 -7.57
N ARG A 208 13.06 -11.98 -8.03
CA ARG A 208 12.90 -11.21 -9.27
C ARG A 208 13.65 -9.88 -9.18
N LEU A 209 13.43 -9.11 -8.12
CA LEU A 209 14.10 -7.83 -7.89
C LEU A 209 15.63 -7.99 -7.85
N LYS A 210 16.14 -8.99 -7.13
CA LYS A 210 17.58 -9.30 -7.09
C LYS A 210 18.15 -9.59 -8.47
N ARG A 211 17.47 -10.35 -9.30
CA ARG A 211 17.90 -10.65 -10.69
C ARG A 211 18.00 -9.39 -11.56
N HIS A 212 17.23 -8.36 -11.24
CA HIS A 212 17.26 -7.06 -11.91
C HIS A 212 18.15 -6.03 -11.18
N GLY A 213 19.04 -6.49 -10.28
CA GLY A 213 19.99 -5.62 -9.57
C GLY A 213 19.36 -4.73 -8.50
N ARG A 214 18.12 -5.02 -8.09
CA ARG A 214 17.38 -4.25 -7.07
C ARG A 214 17.57 -4.85 -5.69
N THR A 215 17.68 -4.00 -4.67
CA THR A 215 17.85 -4.40 -3.26
C THR A 215 16.73 -3.84 -2.41
N PRO A 216 15.54 -4.47 -2.40
CA PRO A 216 14.46 -4.06 -1.51
C PRO A 216 14.81 -4.37 -0.04
N GLU A 217 14.24 -3.60 0.88
CA GLU A 217 14.21 -3.95 2.29
C GLU A 217 13.15 -5.03 2.51
N VAL A 218 13.50 -6.18 3.09
CA VAL A 218 12.59 -7.32 3.23
C VAL A 218 12.53 -7.80 4.67
N HIS A 219 11.30 -7.91 5.21
CA HIS A 219 11.02 -8.35 6.57
C HIS A 219 10.02 -9.52 6.55
N LEU A 220 10.48 -10.70 6.92
CA LEU A 220 9.64 -11.88 7.07
C LEU A 220 9.41 -12.14 8.56
N PHE A 221 8.14 -12.06 8.98
CA PHE A 221 7.75 -12.27 10.38
C PHE A 221 7.46 -13.74 10.62
N GLU A 222 8.37 -14.38 11.35
CA GLU A 222 8.32 -15.82 11.58
C GLU A 222 7.10 -16.21 12.42
N GLY A 223 6.33 -17.18 11.94
CA GLY A 223 5.15 -17.70 12.61
C GLY A 223 3.87 -16.89 12.44
N GLU A 224 3.95 -15.68 11.85
CA GLU A 224 2.82 -14.80 11.62
C GLU A 224 2.01 -15.17 10.38
N GLY A 225 0.71 -14.84 10.41
CA GLY A 225 -0.25 -15.06 9.32
C GLY A 225 -0.39 -13.88 8.37
N HIS A 226 -1.54 -13.81 7.66
CA HIS A 226 -1.90 -12.68 6.79
C HIS A 226 -2.07 -11.37 7.58
N GLY A 227 -2.63 -11.45 8.78
CA GLY A 227 -2.55 -10.41 9.80
C GLY A 227 -1.51 -10.83 10.83
N VAL A 228 -0.79 -9.87 11.39
CA VAL A 228 0.22 -10.10 12.41
C VAL A 228 -0.36 -9.83 13.82
N ASN A 229 0.22 -10.45 14.85
CA ASN A 229 -0.16 -10.14 16.21
C ASN A 229 0.26 -8.71 16.62
N SER A 230 -0.26 -8.20 17.76
CA SER A 230 -0.05 -6.82 18.17
C SER A 230 1.41 -6.45 18.45
N GLU A 231 2.25 -7.38 18.90
CA GLU A 231 3.68 -7.13 19.13
C GLU A 231 4.42 -6.95 17.81
N VAL A 232 4.20 -7.87 16.88
CA VAL A 232 4.78 -7.82 15.54
C VAL A 232 4.22 -6.65 14.75
N GLU A 233 2.95 -6.27 14.95
CA GLU A 233 2.38 -5.07 14.34
C GLU A 233 3.10 -3.79 14.79
N ASN A 234 3.42 -3.68 16.09
CA ASN A 234 4.21 -2.55 16.59
C ASN A 234 5.61 -2.51 15.94
N GLN A 235 6.30 -3.67 15.91
CA GLN A 235 7.58 -3.78 15.22
C GLN A 235 7.48 -3.41 13.74
N HIS A 236 6.46 -3.89 13.05
CA HIS A 236 6.21 -3.55 11.64
C HIS A 236 5.98 -2.04 11.43
N ASN A 237 5.22 -1.41 12.32
CA ASN A 237 4.99 0.03 12.26
C ASN A 237 6.29 0.83 12.47
N GLU A 238 7.16 0.42 13.39
CA GLU A 238 8.48 1.06 13.60
C GLU A 238 9.35 0.94 12.35
N LEU A 239 9.43 -0.24 11.74
CA LEU A 239 10.17 -0.47 10.49
C LEU A 239 9.60 0.37 9.33
N LEU A 240 8.28 0.46 9.23
CA LEU A 240 7.58 1.27 8.23
C LEU A 240 7.86 2.76 8.38
N ILE A 241 7.81 3.28 9.62
CA ILE A 241 8.15 4.67 9.95
C ILE A 241 9.60 4.95 9.57
N ASP A 242 10.53 4.09 9.96
CA ASP A 242 11.95 4.23 9.67
C ASP A 242 12.24 4.21 8.17
N PHE A 243 11.60 3.31 7.43
CA PHE A 243 11.71 3.25 5.98
C PHE A 243 11.27 4.58 5.33
N PHE A 244 10.07 5.04 5.63
CA PHE A 244 9.56 6.27 5.04
C PHE A 244 10.33 7.50 5.53
N ALA A 245 10.78 7.56 6.78
CA ALA A 245 11.58 8.67 7.27
C ALA A 245 12.89 8.81 6.49
N ARG A 246 13.59 7.69 6.22
CA ARG A 246 14.82 7.69 5.42
C ARG A 246 14.61 8.15 3.99
N HIS A 247 13.49 7.74 3.36
CA HIS A 247 13.28 7.95 1.93
C HIS A 247 12.44 9.18 1.59
N LEU A 248 11.65 9.69 2.54
CA LEU A 248 10.82 10.88 2.33
C LEU A 248 11.35 12.12 3.08
N GLY A 249 12.40 11.96 3.89
CA GLY A 249 13.11 13.10 4.50
C GLY A 249 12.44 13.66 5.75
N VAL A 250 11.88 12.82 6.63
CA VAL A 250 11.51 13.24 7.98
C VAL A 250 12.74 13.12 8.89
N GLU A 251 13.18 14.24 9.44
CA GLU A 251 14.19 14.20 10.50
C GLU A 251 13.59 13.51 11.74
N LYS A 252 14.28 12.47 12.24
CA LYS A 252 13.96 11.94 13.57
C LYS A 252 14.15 13.09 14.56
N SER A 253 13.08 13.46 15.28
CA SER A 253 13.26 14.33 16.43
C SER A 253 14.30 13.66 17.34
N SER A 254 15.47 14.27 17.45
CA SER A 254 16.45 13.86 18.43
C SER A 254 15.76 13.94 19.78
N ASP A 255 15.41 12.80 20.36
CA ASP A 255 15.03 12.77 21.76
C ASP A 255 16.14 13.48 22.53
N SER A 256 15.85 14.71 22.97
CA SER A 256 16.66 15.39 23.95
C SER A 256 16.61 14.53 25.21
N THR A 257 17.58 13.63 25.31
CA THR A 257 18.01 13.07 26.59
C THR A 257 18.38 14.21 27.47
N ASN A 258 17.50 14.58 28.39
CA ASN A 258 17.80 15.24 29.66
C ASN A 258 16.96 14.61 30.76
#